data_4b6b6680275f2592b2919ecaf92ef471
#
_entry.id   4b6b6680275f2592b2919ecaf92ef471
#
_cell.length_a   1.000
_cell.length_b   1.000
_cell.length_c   1.000
_cell.angle_alpha   90.00
_cell.angle_beta   90.00
_cell.angle_gamma   90.00
#
_symmetry.space_group_name_H-M   'P 1'
#
loop_
_entity.id
_entity.type
_entity.pdbx_description
1 polymer ?
#
loop_
_entity_poly.entity_id
_entity_poly.type
_entity_poly.pdbx_seq_one_letter_code
_entity_poly.pdbx_strand_id
1 'polypeptide(L)'
;MLFEELSLSKSIQKAVYEQGYTNPTPIQEKSIPLVLAGNDLIGCAQTGTGKTAAFAIPIIHQLHRIVGSSKKAKQIRALVVTPTRELAVQIGQSFDTYAKYTNLTQLTIFGGVSQNPQVDALKTGIDILIATPGRLLDLHKQGFIDLDHLHTLVLDEADQMLDMGFVNDVKKIVKLTPKNRQTLFFSATMPIAIRELAEMFLTNPETVTVSPVSSTAENVEQRIYFVEKTEKRNLLYHLIKNENLSDVLVFSRTKHGADNVVKALRKNNIAAEAIHGDKSQNARQRVLDAFKNKEVGVLVATDIAARGIDIDQLPFVINFDLPNIPETYVHRIGRTGRAGNGGVAISFCSKDEHGYWKDIQKLIKVDVQKVNDHPYPWHSGSPETAPGGSTKPKNSNRSGGAHKSRKSTNSKQNKKRWY
;
A
#
# COMPACT_ATOMS: atom_id res chain seq x y z
N MET A 1 -14.06 -4.49 27.21
CA MET A 1 -15.36 -4.04 26.63
C MET A 1 -15.83 -5.09 25.62
N LEU A 2 -17.14 -5.38 25.57
CA LEU A 2 -17.75 -6.22 24.54
C LEU A 2 -18.38 -5.33 23.45
N PHE A 3 -18.54 -5.85 22.22
CA PHE A 3 -19.26 -5.12 21.16
C PHE A 3 -20.72 -4.81 21.55
N GLU A 4 -21.33 -5.62 22.40
CA GLU A 4 -22.70 -5.40 22.91
C GLU A 4 -22.80 -4.16 23.82
N GLU A 5 -21.71 -3.75 24.46
CA GLU A 5 -21.63 -2.55 25.32
C GLU A 5 -21.51 -1.25 24.50
N LEU A 6 -21.16 -1.37 23.20
CA LEU A 6 -21.21 -0.24 22.30
C LEU A 6 -22.67 0.07 21.95
N SER A 7 -23.08 1.32 22.06
CA SER A 7 -24.46 1.80 21.83
C SER A 7 -24.88 1.69 20.34
N LEU A 8 -24.74 0.50 19.74
CA LEU A 8 -25.08 0.21 18.37
C LEU A 8 -26.52 -0.29 18.21
N SER A 9 -27.15 -0.07 17.06
CA SER A 9 -28.47 -0.62 16.76
C SER A 9 -28.41 -2.14 16.65
N LYS A 10 -29.54 -2.83 17.01
CA LYS A 10 -29.63 -4.29 17.00
C LYS A 10 -29.29 -4.92 15.65
N SER A 11 -29.64 -4.27 14.54
CA SER A 11 -29.32 -4.71 13.20
C SER A 11 -27.79 -4.80 12.96
N ILE A 12 -27.05 -3.83 13.46
CA ILE A 12 -25.60 -3.77 13.33
C ILE A 12 -24.91 -4.72 14.30
N GLN A 13 -25.37 -4.79 15.56
CA GLN A 13 -24.87 -5.78 16.51
C GLN A 13 -25.00 -7.20 15.97
N LYS A 14 -26.14 -7.53 15.36
CA LYS A 14 -26.36 -8.83 14.72
C LYS A 14 -25.37 -9.08 13.58
N ALA A 15 -25.13 -8.11 12.70
CA ALA A 15 -24.19 -8.24 11.60
C ALA A 15 -22.75 -8.46 12.10
N VAL A 16 -22.34 -7.73 13.13
CA VAL A 16 -21.03 -7.81 13.77
C VAL A 16 -20.84 -9.18 14.46
N TYR A 17 -21.87 -9.64 15.17
CA TYR A 17 -21.85 -10.95 15.83
C TYR A 17 -21.71 -12.11 14.84
N GLU A 18 -22.38 -12.07 13.69
CA GLU A 18 -22.27 -13.07 12.63
C GLU A 18 -20.85 -13.16 12.04
N GLN A 19 -20.02 -12.11 12.19
CA GLN A 19 -18.60 -12.15 11.81
C GLN A 19 -17.69 -12.71 12.93
N GLY A 20 -18.28 -13.18 14.04
CA GLY A 20 -17.53 -13.70 15.18
C GLY A 20 -16.85 -12.60 16.04
N TYR A 21 -17.25 -11.35 15.87
CA TYR A 21 -16.69 -10.25 16.66
C TYR A 21 -17.35 -10.17 18.02
N THR A 22 -16.66 -10.63 19.06
CA THR A 22 -17.09 -10.54 20.45
C THR A 22 -16.48 -9.34 21.17
N ASN A 23 -15.16 -9.16 21.01
CA ASN A 23 -14.41 -8.08 21.62
C ASN A 23 -13.91 -7.10 20.57
N PRO A 24 -14.08 -5.80 20.76
CA PRO A 24 -13.47 -4.80 19.87
C PRO A 24 -11.94 -4.81 20.03
N THR A 25 -11.23 -4.59 18.94
CA THR A 25 -9.79 -4.35 18.98
C THR A 25 -9.51 -3.00 19.65
N PRO A 26 -8.27 -2.74 20.13
CA PRO A 26 -7.95 -1.47 20.81
C PRO A 26 -8.28 -0.21 20.00
N ILE A 27 -8.13 -0.24 18.66
CA ILE A 27 -8.52 0.90 17.82
C ILE A 27 -10.04 1.05 17.74
N GLN A 28 -10.79 -0.06 17.67
CA GLN A 28 -12.25 -0.06 17.64
C GLN A 28 -12.83 0.42 18.96
N GLU A 29 -12.34 -0.11 20.08
CA GLU A 29 -12.80 0.25 21.44
C GLU A 29 -12.68 1.74 21.70
N LYS A 30 -11.57 2.36 21.28
CA LYS A 30 -11.32 3.78 21.51
C LYS A 30 -11.99 4.67 20.46
N SER A 31 -12.06 4.26 19.18
CA SER A 31 -12.54 5.11 18.10
C SER A 31 -14.05 5.08 17.93
N ILE A 32 -14.72 3.92 18.09
CA ILE A 32 -16.17 3.81 17.83
C ILE A 32 -16.99 4.79 18.69
N PRO A 33 -16.76 4.91 20.02
CA PRO A 33 -17.52 5.86 20.83
C PRO A 33 -17.31 7.33 20.39
N LEU A 34 -16.08 7.71 20.02
CA LEU A 34 -15.76 9.08 19.57
C LEU A 34 -16.44 9.41 18.25
N VAL A 35 -16.45 8.44 17.31
CA VAL A 35 -17.14 8.61 16.03
C VAL A 35 -18.65 8.71 16.23
N LEU A 36 -19.24 7.89 17.11
CA LEU A 36 -20.68 7.95 17.45
C LEU A 36 -21.07 9.28 18.10
N ALA A 37 -20.14 9.90 18.85
CA ALA A 37 -20.33 11.21 19.45
C ALA A 37 -20.25 12.38 18.43
N GLY A 38 -19.86 12.10 17.18
CA GLY A 38 -19.76 13.10 16.12
C GLY A 38 -18.41 13.84 16.06
N ASN A 39 -17.40 13.39 16.81
CA ASN A 39 -16.08 14.03 16.84
C ASN A 39 -15.30 13.73 15.57
N ASP A 40 -14.50 14.67 15.11
CA ASP A 40 -13.43 14.40 14.16
C ASP A 40 -12.37 13.53 14.82
N LEU A 41 -11.76 12.62 14.06
CA LEU A 41 -10.85 11.62 14.61
C LEU A 41 -9.56 11.48 13.78
N ILE A 42 -8.43 11.46 14.48
CA ILE A 42 -7.16 10.97 13.93
C ILE A 42 -6.90 9.57 14.53
N GLY A 43 -6.98 8.53 13.70
CA GLY A 43 -6.68 7.16 14.08
C GLY A 43 -5.31 6.73 13.57
N CYS A 44 -4.32 6.58 14.46
CA CYS A 44 -2.99 6.08 14.12
C CYS A 44 -2.89 4.60 14.51
N ALA A 45 -2.99 3.71 13.52
CA ALA A 45 -2.93 2.27 13.72
C ALA A 45 -2.51 1.55 12.43
N GLN A 46 -1.81 0.42 12.57
CA GLN A 46 -1.32 -0.36 11.45
C GLN A 46 -2.45 -1.06 10.68
N THR A 47 -2.16 -1.53 9.46
CA THR A 47 -3.06 -2.40 8.69
C THR A 47 -3.32 -3.70 9.47
N GLY A 48 -4.54 -4.25 9.40
CA GLY A 48 -4.93 -5.46 10.13
C GLY A 48 -5.28 -5.27 11.61
N THR A 49 -5.24 -4.04 12.16
CA THR A 49 -5.67 -3.76 13.54
C THR A 49 -7.18 -3.58 13.68
N GLY A 50 -7.94 -3.61 12.57
CA GLY A 50 -9.39 -3.43 12.59
C GLY A 50 -9.88 -2.00 12.32
N LYS A 51 -9.05 -1.12 11.72
CA LYS A 51 -9.42 0.27 11.36
C LYS A 51 -10.71 0.36 10.55
N THR A 52 -10.89 -0.52 9.56
CA THR A 52 -12.09 -0.48 8.71
C THR A 52 -13.37 -0.61 9.53
N ALA A 53 -13.44 -1.56 10.46
CA ALA A 53 -14.58 -1.70 11.35
C ALA A 53 -14.71 -0.51 12.32
N ALA A 54 -13.60 0.10 12.75
CA ALA A 54 -13.59 1.25 13.63
C ALA A 54 -14.30 2.48 13.04
N PHE A 55 -14.28 2.64 11.71
CA PHE A 55 -15.06 3.72 11.06
C PHE A 55 -16.34 3.22 10.40
N ALA A 56 -16.37 2.03 9.77
CA ALA A 56 -17.54 1.57 9.03
C ALA A 56 -18.74 1.30 9.93
N ILE A 57 -18.53 0.63 11.07
CA ILE A 57 -19.60 0.28 12.02
C ILE A 57 -20.33 1.53 12.54
N PRO A 58 -19.68 2.55 13.11
CA PRO A 58 -20.36 3.74 13.58
C PRO A 58 -20.98 4.57 12.46
N ILE A 59 -20.38 4.65 11.28
CA ILE A 59 -20.95 5.34 10.11
C ILE A 59 -22.28 4.68 9.71
N ILE A 60 -22.29 3.35 9.56
CA ILE A 60 -23.52 2.60 9.26
C ILE A 60 -24.58 2.84 10.31
N HIS A 61 -24.21 2.85 11.61
CA HIS A 61 -25.15 3.14 12.69
C HIS A 61 -25.77 4.53 12.57
N GLN A 62 -24.95 5.57 12.37
CA GLN A 62 -25.41 6.94 12.23
C GLN A 62 -26.32 7.10 11.02
N LEU A 63 -25.91 6.58 9.85
CA LEU A 63 -26.70 6.66 8.63
C LEU A 63 -28.00 5.87 8.71
N HIS A 64 -27.99 4.69 9.33
CA HIS A 64 -29.18 3.88 9.55
C HIS A 64 -30.23 4.63 10.41
N ARG A 65 -29.81 5.42 11.38
CA ARG A 65 -30.68 6.29 12.17
C ARG A 65 -31.22 7.49 11.38
N ILE A 66 -30.38 8.10 10.52
CA ILE A 66 -30.76 9.27 9.71
C ILE A 66 -31.70 8.87 8.58
N VAL A 67 -31.39 7.79 7.86
CA VAL A 67 -32.17 7.34 6.71
C VAL A 67 -33.44 6.64 7.16
N GLY A 68 -33.38 5.83 8.22
CA GLY A 68 -34.51 5.07 8.76
C GLY A 68 -35.22 4.27 7.69
N SER A 69 -36.57 4.32 7.70
CA SER A 69 -37.44 3.73 6.66
C SER A 69 -37.82 4.74 5.57
N SER A 70 -37.12 5.87 5.46
CA SER A 70 -37.45 6.93 4.53
C SER A 70 -37.33 6.47 3.07
N LYS A 71 -38.38 6.69 2.29
CA LYS A 71 -38.40 6.50 0.81
C LYS A 71 -37.78 7.68 0.06
N LYS A 72 -37.09 8.61 0.75
CA LYS A 72 -36.42 9.73 0.09
C LYS A 72 -35.33 9.23 -0.86
N ALA A 73 -35.06 10.00 -1.92
CA ALA A 73 -33.98 9.72 -2.84
C ALA A 73 -32.66 9.51 -2.08
N LYS A 74 -31.94 8.47 -2.43
CA LYS A 74 -30.63 8.18 -1.84
C LYS A 74 -29.65 9.25 -2.28
N GLN A 75 -28.85 9.71 -1.32
CA GLN A 75 -27.85 10.76 -1.51
C GLN A 75 -26.58 10.30 -0.83
N ILE A 76 -25.42 10.65 -1.39
CA ILE A 76 -24.13 10.30 -0.79
C ILE A 76 -23.96 11.04 0.53
N ARG A 77 -24.02 10.29 1.65
CA ARG A 77 -23.88 10.81 3.00
C ARG A 77 -22.57 10.45 3.66
N ALA A 78 -21.93 9.36 3.21
CA ALA A 78 -20.59 9.01 3.62
C ALA A 78 -19.69 8.80 2.40
N LEU A 79 -18.46 9.32 2.48
CA LEU A 79 -17.42 9.14 1.48
C LEU A 79 -16.18 8.58 2.17
N VAL A 80 -15.68 7.45 1.65
CA VAL A 80 -14.40 6.88 2.05
C VAL A 80 -13.43 7.01 0.90
N VAL A 81 -12.33 7.71 1.11
CA VAL A 81 -11.24 7.87 0.12
C VAL A 81 -10.06 7.02 0.55
N THR A 82 -9.57 6.19 -0.36
CA THR A 82 -8.47 5.25 -0.11
C THR A 82 -7.52 5.18 -1.32
N PRO A 83 -6.21 4.94 -1.12
CA PRO A 83 -5.22 5.06 -2.20
C PRO A 83 -5.34 4.01 -3.29
N THR A 84 -5.80 2.79 -2.98
CA THR A 84 -5.73 1.65 -3.90
C THR A 84 -7.10 1.05 -4.20
N ARG A 85 -7.20 0.40 -5.37
CA ARG A 85 -8.43 -0.26 -5.83
C ARG A 85 -8.79 -1.45 -4.95
N GLU A 86 -7.77 -2.21 -4.58
CA GLU A 86 -7.89 -3.40 -3.76
C GLU A 86 -8.46 -3.04 -2.39
N LEU A 87 -7.91 -2.00 -1.74
CA LEU A 87 -8.40 -1.52 -0.46
C LEU A 87 -9.82 -0.97 -0.58
N ALA A 88 -10.13 -0.25 -1.67
CA ALA A 88 -11.50 0.23 -1.91
C ALA A 88 -12.51 -0.93 -1.99
N VAL A 89 -12.17 -2.02 -2.70
CA VAL A 89 -13.02 -3.22 -2.79
C VAL A 89 -13.19 -3.87 -1.42
N GLN A 90 -12.13 -4.03 -0.63
CA GLN A 90 -12.18 -4.61 0.72
C GLN A 90 -13.04 -3.77 1.68
N ILE A 91 -12.87 -2.45 1.63
CA ILE A 91 -13.70 -1.54 2.43
C ILE A 91 -15.18 -1.68 2.01
N GLY A 92 -15.46 -1.74 0.70
CA GLY A 92 -16.82 -1.97 0.20
C GLY A 92 -17.44 -3.27 0.73
N GLN A 93 -16.71 -4.38 0.67
CA GLN A 93 -17.14 -5.67 1.22
C GLN A 93 -17.39 -5.59 2.74
N SER A 94 -16.58 -4.85 3.48
CA SER A 94 -16.78 -4.63 4.91
C SER A 94 -18.06 -3.85 5.17
N PHE A 95 -18.35 -2.80 4.39
CA PHE A 95 -19.60 -2.06 4.50
C PHE A 95 -20.80 -2.94 4.16
N ASP A 96 -20.76 -3.77 3.10
CA ASP A 96 -21.84 -4.72 2.77
C ASP A 96 -22.08 -5.69 3.92
N THR A 97 -21.02 -6.20 4.53
CA THR A 97 -21.09 -7.12 5.65
C THR A 97 -21.75 -6.50 6.86
N TYR A 98 -21.30 -5.31 7.28
CA TYR A 98 -21.82 -4.66 8.49
C TYR A 98 -23.18 -4.00 8.28
N ALA A 99 -23.53 -3.62 7.04
CA ALA A 99 -24.83 -3.05 6.68
C ALA A 99 -25.91 -4.09 6.33
N LYS A 100 -25.59 -5.39 6.38
CA LYS A 100 -26.42 -6.52 5.91
C LYS A 100 -27.90 -6.45 6.37
N TYR A 101 -28.17 -5.93 7.55
CA TYR A 101 -29.50 -5.81 8.12
C TYR A 101 -30.03 -4.37 8.13
N THR A 102 -29.56 -3.55 7.19
CA THR A 102 -30.00 -2.17 6.97
C THR A 102 -30.48 -1.98 5.53
N ASN A 103 -31.10 -0.84 5.24
CA ASN A 103 -31.48 -0.46 3.86
C ASN A 103 -30.43 0.43 3.19
N LEU A 104 -29.25 0.56 3.79
CA LEU A 104 -28.15 1.37 3.24
C LEU A 104 -27.54 0.68 2.03
N THR A 105 -27.18 1.49 1.05
CA THR A 105 -26.48 1.02 -0.15
C THR A 105 -25.11 1.67 -0.26
N GLN A 106 -24.11 0.87 -0.61
CA GLN A 106 -22.78 1.36 -0.91
C GLN A 106 -22.44 1.16 -2.38
N LEU A 107 -21.50 1.94 -2.87
CA LEU A 107 -20.86 1.76 -4.16
C LEU A 107 -19.37 2.00 -4.03
N THR A 108 -18.59 1.10 -4.64
CA THR A 108 -17.14 1.25 -4.75
C THR A 108 -16.75 1.66 -6.16
N ILE A 109 -16.01 2.78 -6.29
CA ILE A 109 -15.54 3.30 -7.58
C ILE A 109 -14.02 3.43 -7.62
N PHE A 110 -13.41 3.00 -8.73
CA PHE A 110 -11.97 3.10 -8.94
C PHE A 110 -11.61 3.12 -10.42
N GLY A 111 -10.44 3.64 -10.74
CA GLY A 111 -9.95 3.75 -12.11
C GLY A 111 -9.41 2.44 -12.69
N GLY A 112 -9.11 2.43 -14.01
CA GLY A 112 -8.51 1.28 -14.72
C GLY A 112 -9.48 0.15 -15.05
N VAL A 113 -10.78 0.42 -14.91
CA VAL A 113 -11.90 -0.39 -15.41
C VAL A 113 -12.91 0.54 -16.08
N SER A 114 -13.86 -0.03 -16.84
CA SER A 114 -14.95 0.76 -17.45
C SER A 114 -15.69 1.57 -16.39
N GLN A 115 -16.01 2.82 -16.70
CA GLN A 115 -16.82 3.66 -15.81
C GLN A 115 -18.33 3.39 -15.92
N ASN A 116 -18.80 2.85 -17.04
CA ASN A 116 -20.24 2.72 -17.30
C ASN A 116 -21.00 1.98 -16.19
N PRO A 117 -20.57 0.81 -15.70
CA PRO A 117 -21.25 0.15 -14.59
C PRO A 117 -21.28 0.99 -13.30
N GLN A 118 -20.22 1.78 -13.06
CA GLN A 118 -20.15 2.66 -11.88
C GLN A 118 -21.10 3.85 -12.03
N VAL A 119 -21.17 4.43 -13.22
CA VAL A 119 -22.11 5.53 -13.54
C VAL A 119 -23.56 5.06 -13.45
N ASP A 120 -23.87 3.88 -13.97
CA ASP A 120 -25.23 3.34 -13.90
C ASP A 120 -25.67 3.05 -12.46
N ALA A 121 -24.76 2.54 -11.64
CA ALA A 121 -25.01 2.37 -10.20
C ALA A 121 -25.20 3.73 -9.48
N LEU A 122 -24.41 4.76 -9.80
CA LEU A 122 -24.57 6.11 -9.23
C LEU A 122 -25.96 6.70 -9.54
N LYS A 123 -26.50 6.49 -10.74
CA LYS A 123 -27.83 6.96 -11.13
C LYS A 123 -28.97 6.35 -10.30
N THR A 124 -28.78 5.16 -9.73
CA THR A 124 -29.79 4.54 -8.85
C THR A 124 -29.85 5.17 -7.46
N GLY A 125 -28.87 6.02 -7.15
CA GLY A 125 -28.66 6.63 -5.83
C GLY A 125 -28.02 5.66 -4.84
N ILE A 126 -27.12 6.19 -4.03
CA ILE A 126 -26.36 5.45 -3.01
C ILE A 126 -26.22 6.29 -1.74
N ASP A 127 -26.00 5.64 -0.61
CA ASP A 127 -25.81 6.31 0.68
C ASP A 127 -24.33 6.46 1.04
N ILE A 128 -23.50 5.48 0.62
CA ILE A 128 -22.08 5.37 0.98
C ILE A 128 -21.27 5.20 -0.30
N LEU A 129 -20.30 6.07 -0.51
CA LEU A 129 -19.36 5.99 -1.63
C LEU A 129 -17.96 5.66 -1.12
N ILE A 130 -17.37 4.59 -1.65
CA ILE A 130 -15.97 4.26 -1.44
C ILE A 130 -15.22 4.53 -2.73
N ALA A 131 -14.11 5.27 -2.68
CA ALA A 131 -13.47 5.75 -3.91
C ALA A 131 -11.95 5.84 -3.84
N THR A 132 -11.31 5.61 -4.99
CA THR A 132 -9.93 6.08 -5.21
C THR A 132 -9.95 7.53 -5.73
N PRO A 133 -8.96 8.38 -5.35
CA PRO A 133 -9.00 9.82 -5.63
C PRO A 133 -9.24 10.19 -7.08
N GLY A 134 -8.50 9.57 -8.01
CA GLY A 134 -8.58 9.93 -9.44
C GLY A 134 -9.96 9.66 -10.06
N ARG A 135 -10.58 8.49 -9.78
CA ARG A 135 -11.91 8.16 -10.31
C ARG A 135 -13.02 9.00 -9.68
N LEU A 136 -12.89 9.32 -8.41
CA LEU A 136 -13.83 10.22 -7.74
C LEU A 136 -13.86 11.60 -8.40
N LEU A 137 -12.69 12.21 -8.59
CA LEU A 137 -12.57 13.52 -9.23
C LEU A 137 -13.04 13.49 -10.70
N ASP A 138 -12.73 12.42 -11.42
CA ASP A 138 -13.16 12.24 -12.81
C ASP A 138 -14.69 12.20 -12.93
N LEU A 139 -15.38 11.34 -12.15
CA LEU A 139 -16.83 11.23 -12.19
C LEU A 139 -17.55 12.45 -11.59
N HIS A 140 -16.97 13.11 -10.59
CA HIS A 140 -17.48 14.38 -10.09
C HIS A 140 -17.41 15.48 -11.17
N LYS A 141 -16.28 15.60 -11.88
CA LYS A 141 -16.12 16.54 -12.98
C LYS A 141 -17.13 16.30 -14.12
N GLN A 142 -17.52 15.05 -14.34
CA GLN A 142 -18.55 14.66 -15.31
C GLN A 142 -19.99 14.89 -14.81
N GLY A 143 -20.18 15.32 -13.55
CA GLY A 143 -21.51 15.61 -12.96
C GLY A 143 -22.27 14.38 -12.46
N PHE A 144 -21.61 13.21 -12.34
CA PHE A 144 -22.26 11.98 -11.84
C PHE A 144 -22.23 11.85 -10.31
N ILE A 145 -21.44 12.67 -9.62
CA ILE A 145 -21.27 12.63 -8.16
C ILE A 145 -21.59 13.99 -7.58
N ASP A 146 -22.54 14.02 -6.66
CA ASP A 146 -22.88 15.14 -5.81
C ASP A 146 -22.50 14.80 -4.36
N LEU A 147 -21.75 15.69 -3.70
CA LEU A 147 -21.27 15.55 -2.33
C LEU A 147 -21.88 16.58 -1.36
N ASP A 148 -22.84 17.39 -1.80
CA ASP A 148 -23.42 18.49 -1.00
C ASP A 148 -24.15 17.98 0.27
N HIS A 149 -24.54 16.72 0.27
CA HIS A 149 -25.23 16.07 1.40
C HIS A 149 -24.32 15.20 2.27
N LEU A 150 -22.99 15.35 2.13
CA LEU A 150 -22.04 14.52 2.85
C LEU A 150 -22.03 14.84 4.36
N HIS A 151 -22.26 13.83 5.19
CA HIS A 151 -22.17 13.90 6.64
C HIS A 151 -20.80 13.47 7.17
N THR A 152 -20.20 12.45 6.55
CA THR A 152 -18.94 11.88 7.02
C THR A 152 -17.96 11.68 5.87
N LEU A 153 -16.74 12.18 6.05
CA LEU A 153 -15.59 11.94 5.18
C LEU A 153 -14.57 11.06 5.91
N VAL A 154 -14.16 9.97 5.29
CA VAL A 154 -13.06 9.14 5.76
C VAL A 154 -11.89 9.26 4.78
N LEU A 155 -10.70 9.53 5.30
CA LEU A 155 -9.44 9.45 4.58
C LEU A 155 -8.65 8.27 5.18
N ASP A 156 -8.63 7.13 4.49
CA ASP A 156 -7.95 5.92 4.97
C ASP A 156 -6.62 5.71 4.26
N GLU A 157 -5.62 5.26 5.02
CA GLU A 157 -4.22 5.12 4.58
C GLU A 157 -3.64 6.42 4.01
N ALA A 158 -3.80 7.51 4.77
CA ALA A 158 -3.39 8.84 4.34
C ALA A 158 -1.89 8.96 4.06
N ASP A 159 -1.03 8.25 4.80
CA ASP A 159 0.40 8.15 4.56
C ASP A 159 0.68 7.52 3.18
N GLN A 160 -0.03 6.48 2.81
CA GLN A 160 0.10 5.88 1.48
C GLN A 160 -0.42 6.82 0.37
N MET A 161 -1.49 7.59 0.63
CA MET A 161 -1.95 8.60 -0.33
C MET A 161 -0.88 9.68 -0.57
N LEU A 162 -0.13 10.07 0.47
CA LEU A 162 1.01 10.98 0.36
C LEU A 162 2.12 10.36 -0.50
N ASP A 163 2.55 9.14 -0.19
CA ASP A 163 3.60 8.41 -0.91
C ASP A 163 3.29 8.21 -2.39
N MET A 164 2.02 8.02 -2.73
CA MET A 164 1.55 7.84 -4.10
C MET A 164 1.29 9.17 -4.84
N GLY A 165 1.50 10.32 -4.18
CA GLY A 165 1.36 11.64 -4.78
C GLY A 165 -0.08 12.16 -4.87
N PHE A 166 -1.04 11.54 -4.19
CA PHE A 166 -2.46 11.94 -4.21
C PHE A 166 -2.80 13.14 -3.32
N VAL A 167 -1.84 13.76 -2.65
CA VAL A 167 -2.09 14.90 -1.74
C VAL A 167 -2.92 16.00 -2.39
N ASN A 168 -2.56 16.40 -3.61
CA ASN A 168 -3.28 17.44 -4.32
C ASN A 168 -4.71 17.02 -4.69
N ASP A 169 -4.93 15.75 -4.99
CA ASP A 169 -6.25 15.23 -5.32
C ASP A 169 -7.11 15.11 -4.07
N VAL A 170 -6.55 14.68 -2.94
CA VAL A 170 -7.23 14.69 -1.63
C VAL A 170 -7.62 16.11 -1.24
N LYS A 171 -6.72 17.10 -1.39
CA LYS A 171 -7.05 18.52 -1.14
C LYS A 171 -8.21 19.03 -2.01
N LYS A 172 -8.29 18.61 -3.28
CA LYS A 172 -9.42 18.96 -4.16
C LYS A 172 -10.71 18.29 -3.66
N ILE A 173 -10.67 16.99 -3.32
CA ILE A 173 -11.82 16.25 -2.81
C ILE A 173 -12.38 16.90 -1.55
N VAL A 174 -11.53 17.21 -0.58
CA VAL A 174 -11.95 17.89 0.66
C VAL A 174 -12.66 19.21 0.39
N LYS A 175 -12.19 19.98 -0.60
CA LYS A 175 -12.84 21.25 -1.01
C LYS A 175 -14.22 21.07 -1.64
N LEU A 176 -14.52 19.90 -2.20
CA LEU A 176 -15.81 19.56 -2.80
C LEU A 176 -16.85 19.10 -1.77
N THR A 177 -16.46 18.90 -0.53
CA THR A 177 -17.34 18.43 0.54
C THR A 177 -17.80 19.57 1.45
N PRO A 178 -18.97 19.49 2.10
CA PRO A 178 -19.45 20.51 3.03
C PRO A 178 -18.45 20.76 4.15
N LYS A 179 -18.40 22.01 4.64
CA LYS A 179 -17.55 22.35 5.79
C LYS A 179 -18.07 21.73 7.09
N ASN A 180 -19.37 21.65 7.24
CA ASN A 180 -20.02 21.03 8.40
C ASN A 180 -20.20 19.54 8.16
N ARG A 181 -19.12 18.75 8.32
CA ARG A 181 -19.09 17.31 8.25
C ARG A 181 -18.22 16.74 9.36
N GLN A 182 -18.38 15.48 9.67
CA GLN A 182 -17.43 14.72 10.47
C GLN A 182 -16.29 14.23 9.57
N THR A 183 -15.03 14.41 10.00
CA THR A 183 -13.86 13.94 9.26
C THR A 183 -13.08 12.90 10.07
N LEU A 184 -12.88 11.72 9.49
CA LEU A 184 -12.12 10.62 10.09
C LEU A 184 -10.85 10.40 9.27
N PHE A 185 -9.71 10.53 9.90
CA PHE A 185 -8.40 10.45 9.27
C PHE A 185 -7.63 9.26 9.83
N PHE A 186 -7.40 8.25 9.01
CA PHE A 186 -6.67 7.05 9.42
C PHE A 186 -5.32 6.97 8.68
N SER A 187 -4.27 6.64 9.44
CA SER A 187 -2.91 6.46 8.92
C SER A 187 -2.15 5.43 9.74
N ALA A 188 -1.22 4.71 9.14
CA ALA A 188 -0.34 3.83 9.87
C ALA A 188 0.82 4.60 10.51
N THR A 189 1.25 5.72 9.89
CA THR A 189 2.35 6.56 10.35
C THR A 189 1.93 8.04 10.39
N MET A 190 2.57 8.85 11.26
CA MET A 190 2.26 10.27 11.44
C MET A 190 3.51 11.15 11.28
N PRO A 191 4.21 11.13 10.13
CA PRO A 191 5.27 12.08 9.84
C PRO A 191 4.70 13.51 9.77
N ILE A 192 5.57 14.52 9.82
CA ILE A 192 5.19 15.94 9.86
C ILE A 192 4.20 16.29 8.74
N ALA A 193 4.47 15.87 7.50
CA ALA A 193 3.61 16.16 6.36
C ALA A 193 2.18 15.56 6.47
N ILE A 194 2.04 14.40 7.12
CA ILE A 194 0.71 13.79 7.37
C ILE A 194 -0.02 14.52 8.50
N ARG A 195 0.71 14.96 9.52
CA ARG A 195 0.14 15.77 10.61
C ARG A 195 -0.39 17.10 10.09
N GLU A 196 0.40 17.82 9.29
CA GLU A 196 -0.02 19.07 8.65
C GLU A 196 -1.26 18.87 7.75
N LEU A 197 -1.33 17.73 7.05
CA LEU A 197 -2.49 17.40 6.23
C LEU A 197 -3.74 17.15 7.10
N ALA A 198 -3.61 16.45 8.21
CA ALA A 198 -4.70 16.22 9.15
C ALA A 198 -5.19 17.54 9.76
N GLU A 199 -4.29 18.40 10.23
CA GLU A 199 -4.62 19.73 10.77
C GLU A 199 -5.36 20.62 9.77
N MET A 200 -5.09 20.47 8.48
CA MET A 200 -5.77 21.22 7.42
C MET A 200 -7.23 20.78 7.21
N PHE A 201 -7.58 19.54 7.51
CA PHE A 201 -8.87 18.95 7.13
C PHE A 201 -9.81 18.69 8.29
N LEU A 202 -9.29 18.59 9.52
CA LEU A 202 -10.05 18.25 10.72
C LEU A 202 -10.27 19.47 11.61
N THR A 203 -11.35 19.42 12.40
CA THR A 203 -11.70 20.46 13.35
C THR A 203 -11.67 19.87 14.76
N ASN A 204 -10.74 20.32 15.61
CA ASN A 204 -10.57 19.83 16.99
C ASN A 204 -10.63 18.30 17.10
N PRO A 205 -9.78 17.55 16.36
CA PRO A 205 -9.88 16.10 16.30
C PRO A 205 -9.43 15.45 17.60
N GLU A 206 -10.12 14.39 17.97
CA GLU A 206 -9.63 13.42 18.95
C GLU A 206 -8.55 12.54 18.32
N THR A 207 -7.51 12.21 19.07
CA THR A 207 -6.41 11.38 18.56
C THR A 207 -6.37 10.04 19.28
N VAL A 208 -6.49 8.95 18.51
CA VAL A 208 -6.35 7.58 18.98
C VAL A 208 -5.12 6.95 18.36
N THR A 209 -4.15 6.61 19.19
CA THR A 209 -2.93 5.90 18.76
C THR A 209 -2.92 4.50 19.37
N VAL A 210 -2.71 3.51 18.51
CA VAL A 210 -2.59 2.10 18.91
C VAL A 210 -1.30 1.54 18.31
N SER A 211 -0.41 1.14 19.20
CA SER A 211 0.90 0.51 18.95
C SER A 211 1.85 1.31 18.03
N PRO A 212 3.07 1.59 18.48
CA PRO A 212 4.09 2.23 17.65
C PRO A 212 4.53 1.28 16.50
N VAL A 213 4.97 1.87 15.39
CA VAL A 213 5.49 1.17 14.19
C VAL A 213 6.63 0.20 14.55
N SER A 214 7.43 0.49 15.58
CA SER A 214 8.53 -0.35 16.06
C SER A 214 8.06 -1.70 16.65
N SER A 215 6.87 -1.77 17.26
CA SER A 215 6.39 -3.00 17.91
C SER A 215 6.11 -4.14 16.90
N THR A 216 5.85 -3.86 15.62
CA THR A 216 5.72 -4.90 14.61
C THR A 216 7.04 -5.57 14.30
N ALA A 217 8.13 -4.80 14.30
CA ALA A 217 9.47 -5.35 14.05
C ALA A 217 9.96 -6.26 15.19
N GLU A 218 9.47 -6.03 16.42
CA GLU A 218 9.83 -6.84 17.60
C GLU A 218 9.16 -8.22 17.60
N ASN A 219 8.00 -8.37 16.96
CA ASN A 219 7.20 -9.60 16.94
C ASN A 219 7.47 -10.50 15.74
N VAL A 220 8.38 -10.11 14.83
CA VAL A 220 8.72 -10.85 13.61
C VAL A 220 10.15 -11.33 13.71
N GLU A 221 10.39 -12.63 13.50
CA GLU A 221 11.75 -13.14 13.36
C GLU A 221 12.37 -12.58 12.09
N GLN A 222 13.50 -11.88 12.20
CA GLN A 222 14.11 -11.20 11.06
C GLN A 222 15.49 -11.79 10.76
N ARG A 223 15.71 -12.11 9.48
CA ARG A 223 16.98 -12.63 8.97
C ARG A 223 17.48 -11.76 7.83
N ILE A 224 18.78 -11.48 7.78
CA ILE A 224 19.42 -10.78 6.67
C ILE A 224 20.54 -11.61 6.05
N TYR A 225 20.53 -11.67 4.72
CA TYR A 225 21.50 -12.36 3.88
C TYR A 225 22.27 -11.32 3.06
N PHE A 226 23.58 -11.26 3.22
CA PHE A 226 24.44 -10.44 2.39
C PHE A 226 24.85 -11.22 1.15
N VAL A 227 24.36 -10.80 -0.02
CA VAL A 227 24.42 -11.57 -1.26
C VAL A 227 24.81 -10.69 -2.44
N GLU A 228 25.56 -11.24 -3.42
CA GLU A 228 25.83 -10.55 -4.67
C GLU A 228 24.52 -10.31 -5.44
N LYS A 229 24.38 -9.12 -6.02
CA LYS A 229 23.13 -8.70 -6.71
C LYS A 229 22.70 -9.68 -7.80
N THR A 230 23.64 -10.25 -8.53
CA THR A 230 23.39 -11.23 -9.59
C THR A 230 22.88 -12.57 -9.04
N GLU A 231 23.24 -12.90 -7.78
CA GLU A 231 22.94 -14.17 -7.13
C GLU A 231 21.66 -14.17 -6.31
N LYS A 232 21.01 -13.02 -6.13
CA LYS A 232 19.75 -12.93 -5.36
C LYS A 232 18.68 -13.95 -5.81
N ARG A 233 18.56 -14.19 -7.12
CA ARG A 233 17.58 -15.16 -7.66
C ARG A 233 17.94 -16.60 -7.30
N ASN A 234 19.22 -16.93 -7.32
CA ASN A 234 19.71 -18.27 -6.95
C ASN A 234 19.52 -18.51 -5.45
N LEU A 235 19.78 -17.47 -4.62
CA LEU A 235 19.53 -17.54 -3.20
C LEU A 235 18.03 -17.70 -2.89
N LEU A 236 17.16 -16.93 -3.58
CA LEU A 236 15.71 -17.07 -3.41
C LEU A 236 15.22 -18.50 -3.72
N TYR A 237 15.68 -19.06 -4.85
CA TYR A 237 15.36 -20.44 -5.22
C TYR A 237 15.86 -21.44 -4.17
N HIS A 238 17.10 -21.27 -3.72
CA HIS A 238 17.73 -22.11 -2.69
C HIS A 238 16.90 -22.13 -1.40
N LEU A 239 16.49 -20.97 -0.89
CA LEU A 239 15.70 -20.87 0.34
C LEU A 239 14.31 -21.50 0.18
N ILE A 240 13.60 -21.18 -0.90
CA ILE A 240 12.25 -21.72 -1.15
C ILE A 240 12.29 -23.24 -1.18
N LYS A 241 13.30 -23.82 -1.86
CA LYS A 241 13.41 -25.27 -2.04
C LYS A 241 13.89 -25.97 -0.79
N ASN A 242 14.95 -25.48 -0.16
CA ASN A 242 15.64 -26.21 0.91
C ASN A 242 14.98 -25.99 2.28
N GLU A 243 14.35 -24.85 2.51
CA GLU A 243 13.59 -24.57 3.74
C GLU A 243 12.08 -24.87 3.55
N ASN A 244 11.67 -25.44 2.40
CA ASN A 244 10.27 -25.76 2.06
C ASN A 244 9.31 -24.58 2.31
N LEU A 245 9.73 -23.36 1.92
CA LEU A 245 8.93 -22.17 2.14
C LEU A 245 7.67 -22.19 1.26
N SER A 246 6.51 -22.06 1.88
CA SER A 246 5.21 -21.92 1.22
C SER A 246 4.50 -20.65 1.67
N ASP A 247 3.53 -20.19 0.88
CA ASP A 247 2.77 -18.97 1.15
C ASP A 247 3.68 -17.75 1.34
N VAL A 248 4.62 -17.57 0.39
CA VAL A 248 5.69 -16.56 0.46
C VAL A 248 5.30 -15.31 -0.31
N LEU A 249 5.38 -14.14 0.34
CA LEU A 249 5.30 -12.84 -0.32
C LEU A 249 6.71 -12.28 -0.53
N VAL A 250 7.08 -12.07 -1.80
CA VAL A 250 8.39 -11.55 -2.20
C VAL A 250 8.25 -10.12 -2.68
N PHE A 251 8.99 -9.20 -2.08
CA PHE A 251 9.02 -7.79 -2.51
C PHE A 251 10.16 -7.50 -3.47
N SER A 252 9.83 -7.04 -4.68
CA SER A 252 10.79 -6.53 -5.66
C SER A 252 10.56 -5.04 -5.90
N ARG A 253 11.65 -4.29 -6.05
CA ARG A 253 11.62 -2.82 -6.21
C ARG A 253 10.93 -2.39 -7.50
N THR A 254 11.01 -3.20 -8.58
CA THR A 254 10.52 -2.83 -9.89
C THR A 254 9.58 -3.89 -10.48
N LYS A 255 8.64 -3.44 -11.33
CA LYS A 255 7.73 -4.32 -12.07
C LYS A 255 8.46 -5.36 -12.94
N HIS A 256 9.50 -4.94 -13.65
CA HIS A 256 10.32 -5.84 -14.47
C HIS A 256 11.15 -6.80 -13.61
N GLY A 257 11.60 -6.35 -12.43
CA GLY A 257 12.23 -7.21 -11.43
C GLY A 257 11.30 -8.33 -10.98
N ALA A 258 10.07 -7.98 -10.65
CA ALA A 258 9.05 -8.95 -10.23
C ALA A 258 8.77 -10.01 -11.31
N ASP A 259 8.55 -9.59 -12.58
CA ASP A 259 8.35 -10.54 -13.68
C ASP A 259 9.58 -11.43 -13.90
N ASN A 260 10.80 -10.90 -13.78
CA ASN A 260 12.04 -11.67 -13.93
C ASN A 260 12.24 -12.69 -12.80
N VAL A 261 11.87 -12.35 -11.57
CA VAL A 261 11.89 -13.28 -10.43
C VAL A 261 10.89 -14.42 -10.67
N VAL A 262 9.65 -14.12 -11.05
CA VAL A 262 8.63 -15.13 -11.38
C VAL A 262 9.11 -16.04 -12.50
N LYS A 263 9.66 -15.48 -13.59
CA LYS A 263 10.19 -16.27 -14.71
C LYS A 263 11.30 -17.23 -14.26
N ALA A 264 12.19 -16.79 -13.37
CA ALA A 264 13.27 -17.63 -12.84
C ALA A 264 12.72 -18.75 -11.94
N LEU A 265 11.74 -18.47 -11.07
CA LEU A 265 11.10 -19.45 -10.20
C LEU A 265 10.33 -20.52 -11.00
N ARG A 266 9.54 -20.09 -11.99
CA ARG A 266 8.78 -21.00 -12.87
C ARG A 266 9.68 -21.93 -13.70
N LYS A 267 10.85 -21.41 -14.15
CA LYS A 267 11.86 -22.25 -14.86
C LYS A 267 12.36 -23.39 -13.97
N ASN A 268 12.29 -23.24 -12.66
CA ASN A 268 12.68 -24.23 -11.67
C ASN A 268 11.47 -24.94 -11.03
N ASN A 269 10.32 -24.97 -11.72
CA ASN A 269 9.08 -25.66 -11.30
C ASN A 269 8.48 -25.14 -9.99
N ILE A 270 8.73 -23.86 -9.62
CA ILE A 270 8.06 -23.21 -8.50
C ILE A 270 6.87 -22.41 -9.02
N ALA A 271 5.67 -22.72 -8.50
CA ALA A 271 4.45 -21.98 -8.81
C ALA A 271 4.53 -20.56 -8.22
N ALA A 272 4.75 -19.56 -9.08
CA ALA A 272 4.90 -18.16 -8.69
C ALA A 272 4.12 -17.25 -9.63
N GLU A 273 3.55 -16.16 -9.11
CA GLU A 273 2.87 -15.12 -9.87
C GLU A 273 3.37 -13.72 -9.45
N ALA A 274 3.26 -12.76 -10.40
CA ALA A 274 3.64 -11.37 -10.13
C ALA A 274 2.42 -10.46 -10.06
N ILE A 275 2.44 -9.50 -9.10
CA ILE A 275 1.47 -8.42 -8.99
C ILE A 275 2.18 -7.07 -9.01
N HIS A 276 1.86 -6.23 -9.99
CA HIS A 276 2.43 -4.89 -10.17
C HIS A 276 1.53 -4.01 -11.04
N GLY A 277 1.86 -2.71 -11.14
CA GLY A 277 1.02 -1.71 -11.79
C GLY A 277 0.69 -1.94 -13.26
N ASP A 278 1.51 -2.70 -14.00
CA ASP A 278 1.25 -3.01 -15.42
C ASP A 278 0.28 -4.18 -15.64
N LYS A 279 -0.10 -4.91 -14.58
CA LYS A 279 -1.14 -5.94 -14.68
C LYS A 279 -2.52 -5.30 -14.69
N SER A 280 -3.42 -5.81 -15.54
CA SER A 280 -4.83 -5.39 -15.51
C SER A 280 -5.49 -5.73 -14.17
N GLN A 281 -6.56 -5.02 -13.80
CA GLN A 281 -7.24 -5.26 -12.53
C GLN A 281 -7.75 -6.71 -12.41
N ASN A 282 -8.31 -7.26 -13.48
CA ASN A 282 -8.78 -8.65 -13.51
C ASN A 282 -7.62 -9.64 -13.32
N ALA A 283 -6.45 -9.37 -13.92
CA ALA A 283 -5.27 -10.20 -13.72
C ALA A 283 -4.76 -10.13 -12.29
N ARG A 284 -4.77 -8.95 -11.67
CA ARG A 284 -4.36 -8.76 -10.27
C ARG A 284 -5.29 -9.51 -9.33
N GLN A 285 -6.61 -9.39 -9.52
CA GLN A 285 -7.59 -10.11 -8.70
C GLN A 285 -7.41 -11.62 -8.82
N ARG A 286 -7.31 -12.14 -10.04
CA ARG A 286 -7.07 -13.58 -10.27
C ARG A 286 -5.82 -14.09 -9.56
N VAL A 287 -4.72 -13.33 -9.62
CA VAL A 287 -3.46 -13.71 -8.96
C VAL A 287 -3.62 -13.73 -7.44
N LEU A 288 -4.34 -12.73 -6.88
CA LEU A 288 -4.62 -12.67 -5.45
C LEU A 288 -5.48 -13.85 -4.99
N ASP A 289 -6.53 -14.16 -5.75
CA ASP A 289 -7.42 -15.29 -5.46
C ASP A 289 -6.66 -16.63 -5.53
N ALA A 290 -5.82 -16.82 -6.55
CA ALA A 290 -4.99 -18.01 -6.70
C ALA A 290 -3.98 -18.16 -5.53
N PHE A 291 -3.40 -17.05 -5.05
CA PHE A 291 -2.50 -17.07 -3.90
C PHE A 291 -3.27 -17.37 -2.59
N LYS A 292 -4.42 -16.74 -2.36
CA LYS A 292 -5.29 -17.00 -1.20
C LYS A 292 -5.78 -18.45 -1.17
N ASN A 293 -6.09 -19.02 -2.32
CA ASN A 293 -6.52 -20.42 -2.46
C ASN A 293 -5.36 -21.44 -2.43
N LYS A 294 -4.11 -20.95 -2.24
CA LYS A 294 -2.90 -21.79 -2.21
C LYS A 294 -2.59 -22.53 -3.53
N GLU A 295 -3.14 -22.06 -4.64
CA GLU A 295 -2.83 -22.55 -6.00
C GLU A 295 -1.43 -22.07 -6.44
N VAL A 296 -0.97 -20.96 -5.86
CA VAL A 296 0.33 -20.32 -6.08
C VAL A 296 1.03 -20.19 -4.75
N GLY A 297 2.21 -20.79 -4.59
CA GLY A 297 2.99 -20.75 -3.34
C GLY A 297 3.83 -19.49 -3.15
N VAL A 298 4.12 -18.74 -4.22
CA VAL A 298 4.96 -17.54 -4.17
C VAL A 298 4.31 -16.39 -4.93
N LEU A 299 4.03 -15.31 -4.21
CA LEU A 299 3.57 -14.05 -4.79
C LEU A 299 4.69 -13.03 -4.82
N VAL A 300 5.06 -12.53 -6.01
CA VAL A 300 6.08 -11.49 -6.15
C VAL A 300 5.41 -10.14 -6.40
N ALA A 301 5.59 -9.18 -5.51
CA ALA A 301 4.90 -7.91 -5.54
C ALA A 301 5.86 -6.71 -5.57
N THR A 302 5.41 -5.60 -6.17
CA THR A 302 6.01 -4.28 -5.92
C THR A 302 5.32 -3.59 -4.76
N ASP A 303 5.98 -2.67 -4.06
CA ASP A 303 5.39 -1.94 -2.93
C ASP A 303 4.02 -1.35 -3.25
N ILE A 304 3.91 -0.65 -4.38
CA ILE A 304 2.66 -0.01 -4.80
C ILE A 304 1.54 -1.05 -5.00
N ALA A 305 1.87 -2.22 -5.54
CA ALA A 305 0.87 -3.25 -5.80
C ALA A 305 0.54 -4.08 -4.57
N ALA A 306 1.46 -4.17 -3.61
CA ALA A 306 1.24 -4.84 -2.33
C ALA A 306 0.50 -3.98 -1.30
N ARG A 307 0.40 -2.68 -1.55
CA ARG A 307 -0.41 -1.78 -0.71
C ARG A 307 -1.89 -2.07 -0.90
N GLY A 308 -2.62 -2.10 0.19
CA GLY A 308 -4.07 -2.35 0.17
C GLY A 308 -4.47 -3.78 -0.22
N ILE A 309 -3.52 -4.72 -0.30
CA ILE A 309 -3.86 -6.14 -0.48
C ILE A 309 -4.14 -6.74 0.90
N ASP A 310 -5.27 -7.45 1.01
CA ASP A 310 -5.62 -8.26 2.16
C ASP A 310 -4.88 -9.61 2.10
N ILE A 311 -3.58 -9.54 2.33
CA ILE A 311 -2.69 -10.68 2.50
C ILE A 311 -1.87 -10.38 3.74
N ASP A 312 -2.37 -10.85 4.85
CA ASP A 312 -1.75 -10.73 6.17
C ASP A 312 -1.55 -12.13 6.77
N GLN A 313 -0.81 -12.23 7.87
CA GLN A 313 -0.53 -13.47 8.58
C GLN A 313 0.21 -14.53 7.75
N LEU A 314 1.00 -14.07 6.79
CA LEU A 314 1.84 -14.98 6.01
C LEU A 314 2.93 -15.58 6.89
N PRO A 315 3.33 -16.84 6.67
CA PRO A 315 4.47 -17.43 7.36
C PRO A 315 5.78 -16.75 6.95
N PHE A 316 5.91 -16.34 5.67
CA PHE A 316 7.15 -15.80 5.15
C PHE A 316 6.96 -14.54 4.32
N VAL A 317 7.79 -13.53 4.60
CA VAL A 317 7.97 -12.33 3.78
C VAL A 317 9.44 -12.23 3.36
N ILE A 318 9.70 -12.04 2.07
CA ILE A 318 11.06 -11.90 1.56
C ILE A 318 11.25 -10.53 0.90
N ASN A 319 12.12 -9.70 1.45
CA ASN A 319 12.60 -8.49 0.79
C ASN A 319 13.70 -8.86 -0.19
N PHE A 320 13.33 -9.22 -1.43
CA PHE A 320 14.28 -9.51 -2.51
C PHE A 320 15.13 -8.27 -2.85
N ASP A 321 14.51 -7.09 -2.83
CA ASP A 321 15.18 -5.79 -2.86
C ASP A 321 14.81 -5.03 -1.59
N LEU A 322 15.81 -4.44 -0.91
CA LEU A 322 15.55 -3.58 0.24
C LEU A 322 14.87 -2.27 -0.21
N PRO A 323 13.88 -1.77 0.54
CA PRO A 323 13.29 -0.48 0.24
C PRO A 323 14.27 0.66 0.58
N ASN A 324 14.16 1.76 -0.16
CA ASN A 324 14.93 2.97 0.09
C ASN A 324 14.33 3.84 1.23
N ILE A 325 13.08 3.58 1.60
CA ILE A 325 12.37 4.25 2.70
C ILE A 325 12.26 3.24 3.85
N PRO A 326 12.85 3.51 5.03
CA PRO A 326 12.87 2.56 6.15
C PRO A 326 11.49 2.14 6.64
N GLU A 327 10.50 3.05 6.66
CA GLU A 327 9.12 2.76 7.07
C GLU A 327 8.47 1.72 6.15
N THR A 328 8.81 1.71 4.86
CA THR A 328 8.33 0.70 3.91
C THR A 328 8.78 -0.71 4.30
N TYR A 329 9.99 -0.86 4.89
CA TYR A 329 10.45 -2.13 5.41
C TYR A 329 9.51 -2.67 6.49
N VAL A 330 9.12 -1.84 7.44
CA VAL A 330 8.20 -2.23 8.53
C VAL A 330 6.82 -2.60 7.97
N HIS A 331 6.30 -1.86 6.99
CA HIS A 331 5.05 -2.18 6.32
C HIS A 331 5.09 -3.52 5.57
N ARG A 332 6.25 -3.88 4.97
CA ARG A 332 6.43 -5.17 4.29
C ARG A 332 6.48 -6.31 5.28
N ILE A 333 7.33 -6.23 6.31
CA ILE A 333 7.44 -7.31 7.30
C ILE A 333 6.16 -7.45 8.14
N GLY A 334 5.38 -6.38 8.30
CA GLY A 334 4.07 -6.42 8.94
C GLY A 334 3.01 -7.23 8.18
N ARG A 335 3.33 -7.88 7.07
CA ARG A 335 2.48 -8.89 6.41
C ARG A 335 2.65 -10.28 7.03
N THR A 336 3.61 -10.45 7.93
CA THR A 336 3.85 -11.67 8.71
C THR A 336 3.82 -11.37 10.21
N GLY A 337 3.82 -12.38 11.07
CA GLY A 337 4.00 -12.24 12.52
C GLY A 337 2.85 -11.56 13.28
N ARG A 338 1.58 -11.76 12.87
CA ARG A 338 0.40 -11.18 13.55
C ARG A 338 -0.37 -12.21 14.36
N ALA A 339 -1.11 -11.72 15.37
CA ALA A 339 -2.05 -12.50 16.20
C ALA A 339 -1.44 -13.70 16.96
N GLY A 340 -0.16 -13.59 17.39
CA GLY A 340 0.48 -14.64 18.18
C GLY A 340 1.09 -15.78 17.36
N ASN A 341 0.94 -15.79 16.03
CA ASN A 341 1.64 -16.70 15.14
C ASN A 341 2.99 -16.10 14.76
N GLY A 342 4.08 -16.82 15.06
CA GLY A 342 5.43 -16.45 14.64
C GLY A 342 5.52 -16.35 13.13
N GLY A 343 6.15 -15.28 12.59
CA GLY A 343 6.41 -15.11 11.18
C GLY A 343 7.84 -14.74 10.91
N VAL A 344 8.35 -15.08 9.73
CA VAL A 344 9.76 -14.87 9.38
C VAL A 344 9.86 -13.87 8.23
N ALA A 345 10.64 -12.82 8.44
CA ALA A 345 11.02 -11.84 7.42
C ALA A 345 12.48 -12.06 7.01
N ILE A 346 12.69 -12.38 5.74
CA ILE A 346 14.00 -12.61 5.16
C ILE A 346 14.35 -11.41 4.26
N SER A 347 15.55 -10.87 4.40
CA SER A 347 15.99 -9.73 3.61
C SER A 347 17.30 -10.03 2.88
N PHE A 348 17.36 -9.69 1.59
CA PHE A 348 18.57 -9.77 0.80
C PHE A 348 19.19 -8.38 0.68
N CYS A 349 20.46 -8.27 1.04
CA CYS A 349 21.22 -7.02 0.97
C CYS A 349 22.41 -7.19 0.03
N SER A 350 22.36 -6.50 -1.10
CA SER A 350 23.52 -6.37 -1.99
C SER A 350 24.38 -5.15 -1.62
N LYS A 351 25.58 -5.06 -2.18
CA LYS A 351 26.54 -3.99 -1.85
C LYS A 351 25.95 -2.59 -2.03
N ASP A 352 25.19 -2.38 -3.10
CA ASP A 352 24.52 -1.12 -3.40
C ASP A 352 23.34 -0.80 -2.47
N GLU A 353 22.83 -1.77 -1.72
CA GLU A 353 21.72 -1.60 -0.78
C GLU A 353 22.16 -1.46 0.69
N HIS A 354 23.47 -1.57 0.97
CA HIS A 354 23.98 -1.52 2.33
C HIS A 354 23.67 -0.19 3.05
N GLY A 355 23.55 0.92 2.30
CA GLY A 355 23.09 2.20 2.85
C GLY A 355 21.65 2.13 3.36
N TYR A 356 20.74 1.54 2.58
CA TYR A 356 19.35 1.36 2.97
C TYR A 356 19.21 0.48 4.21
N TRP A 357 20.02 -0.60 4.28
CA TRP A 357 20.04 -1.46 5.45
C TRP A 357 20.41 -0.72 6.74
N LYS A 358 21.43 0.14 6.68
CA LYS A 358 21.82 0.95 7.84
C LYS A 358 20.69 1.88 8.31
N ASP A 359 19.96 2.48 7.40
CA ASP A 359 18.85 3.36 7.76
C ASP A 359 17.65 2.58 8.31
N ILE A 360 17.36 1.40 7.75
CA ILE A 360 16.37 0.47 8.30
C ILE A 360 16.74 0.06 9.73
N GLN A 361 17.99 -0.33 10.00
CA GLN A 361 18.44 -0.72 11.34
C GLN A 361 18.26 0.39 12.37
N LYS A 362 18.52 1.65 11.99
CA LYS A 362 18.31 2.82 12.88
C LYS A 362 16.82 2.97 13.26
N LEU A 363 15.92 2.66 12.33
CA LEU A 363 14.48 2.77 12.57
C LEU A 363 13.96 1.65 13.44
N ILE A 364 14.27 0.38 13.10
CA ILE A 364 13.67 -0.78 13.76
C ILE A 364 14.25 -1.03 15.15
N LYS A 365 15.51 -0.66 15.40
CA LYS A 365 16.23 -0.83 16.68
C LYS A 365 16.23 -2.26 17.21
N VAL A 366 16.06 -3.24 16.32
CA VAL A 366 16.09 -4.68 16.64
C VAL A 366 17.38 -5.26 16.09
N ASP A 367 17.98 -6.20 16.83
CA ASP A 367 19.12 -6.97 16.32
C ASP A 367 18.62 -8.05 15.37
N VAL A 368 18.96 -7.90 14.08
CA VAL A 368 18.53 -8.81 13.02
C VAL A 368 19.59 -9.87 12.81
N GLN A 369 19.17 -11.13 12.81
CA GLN A 369 20.05 -12.26 12.59
C GLN A 369 20.76 -12.17 11.23
N LYS A 370 22.08 -12.09 11.23
CA LYS A 370 22.90 -12.13 10.02
C LYS A 370 23.21 -13.59 9.68
N VAL A 371 22.73 -14.03 8.51
CA VAL A 371 23.00 -15.37 8.01
C VAL A 371 24.16 -15.32 7.02
N ASN A 372 25.31 -15.85 7.43
CA ASN A 372 26.52 -15.86 6.62
C ASN A 372 26.77 -17.23 5.95
N ASP A 373 26.17 -18.28 6.49
CA ASP A 373 26.30 -19.65 5.95
C ASP A 373 25.23 -19.90 4.88
N HIS A 374 25.55 -19.51 3.65
CA HIS A 374 24.73 -19.77 2.48
C HIS A 374 25.59 -19.80 1.18
N PRO A 375 25.15 -20.46 0.09
CA PRO A 375 25.99 -20.71 -1.09
C PRO A 375 26.41 -19.46 -1.90
N TYR A 376 25.84 -18.30 -1.62
CA TYR A 376 25.97 -17.08 -2.43
C TYR A 376 26.40 -15.86 -1.62
N PRO A 377 27.41 -15.94 -0.72
CA PRO A 377 27.77 -14.82 0.12
C PRO A 377 28.38 -13.68 -0.71
N TRP A 378 28.13 -12.46 -0.25
CA TRP A 378 28.84 -11.30 -0.76
C TRP A 378 30.27 -11.30 -0.25
N HIS A 379 31.23 -11.40 -1.14
CA HIS A 379 32.64 -11.33 -0.79
C HIS A 379 33.11 -9.88 -0.63
N SER A 380 33.48 -9.47 0.55
CA SER A 380 34.04 -8.15 0.87
C SER A 380 35.45 -7.91 0.31
N GLY A 381 35.89 -8.72 -0.66
CA GLY A 381 37.27 -8.77 -1.16
C GLY A 381 37.48 -8.51 -2.66
N SER A 382 36.48 -8.17 -3.43
CA SER A 382 36.72 -7.74 -4.82
C SER A 382 37.09 -6.27 -4.82
N PRO A 383 38.30 -5.86 -5.27
CA PRO A 383 38.66 -4.45 -5.38
C PRO A 383 37.68 -3.77 -6.35
N GLU A 384 37.24 -2.58 -5.97
CA GLU A 384 36.52 -1.68 -6.87
C GLU A 384 37.28 -1.58 -8.20
N THR A 385 36.75 -2.12 -9.26
CA THR A 385 37.14 -1.69 -10.59
C THR A 385 36.66 -0.26 -10.75
N ALA A 386 37.53 0.66 -10.45
CA ALA A 386 37.36 2.06 -10.83
C ALA A 386 37.03 2.16 -12.34
N PRO A 387 36.16 3.07 -12.76
CA PRO A 387 35.86 3.25 -14.16
C PRO A 387 37.17 3.57 -14.87
N GLY A 388 37.51 2.71 -15.82
CA GLY A 388 38.79 2.71 -16.51
C GLY A 388 39.16 4.08 -17.14
N GLY A 389 40.14 4.71 -16.53
CA GLY A 389 40.95 5.71 -17.19
C GLY A 389 41.77 4.99 -18.23
N SER A 390 41.47 5.29 -19.49
CA SER A 390 42.25 4.84 -20.65
C SER A 390 43.66 5.44 -20.59
N THR A 391 44.62 4.73 -20.05
CA THR A 391 46.05 5.02 -20.27
C THR A 391 46.49 4.34 -21.56
N LYS A 392 46.56 5.10 -22.62
CA LYS A 392 47.27 4.71 -23.82
C LYS A 392 48.75 4.57 -23.48
N PRO A 393 49.46 3.54 -23.98
CA PRO A 393 50.91 3.44 -23.84
C PRO A 393 51.57 4.50 -24.68
N LYS A 394 52.51 5.27 -24.08
CA LYS A 394 53.43 6.12 -24.78
C LYS A 394 54.42 5.24 -25.54
N ASN A 395 54.33 5.24 -26.85
CA ASN A 395 55.47 4.83 -27.72
C ASN A 395 56.20 6.07 -28.23
N SER A 396 57.45 6.20 -27.83
CA SER A 396 58.40 7.14 -28.36
C SER A 396 58.93 6.63 -29.71
N ASN A 397 58.81 7.36 -30.79
CA ASN A 397 59.98 7.72 -31.63
C ASN A 397 59.57 8.58 -32.81
N ARG A 398 60.24 9.75 -32.84
CA ARG A 398 60.93 10.47 -33.88
C ARG A 398 60.38 10.64 -35.31
N SER A 399 60.41 11.91 -35.59
CA SER A 399 60.93 12.59 -36.83
C SER A 399 59.90 12.98 -37.90
N GLY A 400 59.78 14.26 -38.05
CA GLY A 400 60.11 14.94 -39.28
C GLY A 400 58.96 15.22 -40.25
N GLY A 401 58.77 16.51 -40.56
CA GLY A 401 58.20 16.87 -41.84
C GLY A 401 57.03 17.88 -41.77
N ALA A 402 57.39 19.08 -42.10
CA ALA A 402 56.56 20.24 -42.38
C ALA A 402 55.57 20.05 -43.56
N HIS A 403 54.43 20.65 -43.55
CA HIS A 403 53.99 21.71 -44.49
C HIS A 403 52.48 21.88 -44.57
N LYS A 404 52.11 23.16 -44.41
CA LYS A 404 51.09 23.94 -45.13
C LYS A 404 49.57 23.56 -45.07
N SER A 405 48.87 24.39 -44.32
CA SER A 405 47.79 25.30 -44.76
C SER A 405 46.74 24.81 -45.77
N ARG A 406 45.50 24.89 -45.42
CA ARG A 406 44.50 25.74 -46.09
C ARG A 406 43.16 25.79 -45.39
N LYS A 407 42.66 26.98 -45.30
CA LYS A 407 41.32 27.44 -44.91
C LYS A 407 40.25 26.90 -45.86
N SER A 408 39.02 26.74 -45.32
CA SER A 408 37.82 27.46 -45.79
C SER A 408 36.61 26.76 -45.13
N THR A 409 35.87 27.48 -44.37
CA THR A 409 34.66 28.26 -44.59
C THR A 409 33.36 27.46 -44.68
N ASN A 410 32.50 27.79 -43.69
CA ASN A 410 31.07 28.09 -43.82
C ASN A 410 30.09 27.02 -44.34
N SER A 411 29.05 26.72 -43.57
CA SER A 411 27.73 27.38 -43.58
C SER A 411 26.74 26.53 -42.75
N LYS A 412 26.14 27.13 -41.77
CA LYS A 412 24.77 27.64 -41.69
C LYS A 412 23.64 26.62 -41.89
N GLN A 413 22.82 26.56 -40.79
CA GLN A 413 21.36 26.54 -40.77
C GLN A 413 20.65 25.21 -41.12
N ASN A 414 19.85 24.62 -40.23
CA ASN A 414 18.48 25.07 -40.10
C ASN A 414 17.72 24.37 -38.93
N LYS A 415 16.92 25.17 -38.29
CA LYS A 415 15.85 24.84 -37.39
C LYS A 415 14.83 23.86 -38.01
N LYS A 416 14.24 22.99 -37.20
CA LYS A 416 12.78 22.83 -37.14
C LYS A 416 12.39 22.08 -35.85
N ARG A 417 11.67 22.76 -35.04
CA ARG A 417 10.51 22.45 -34.21
C ARG A 417 9.56 21.47 -34.90
N TRP A 418 8.91 20.62 -34.10
CA TRP A 418 7.46 20.36 -34.03
C TRP A 418 7.18 19.27 -32.99
N TYR A 419 6.33 19.58 -32.16
CA TYR A 419 5.22 19.22 -31.26
C TYR A 419 5.57 18.27 -30.14
#